data_d23d0e86f59f22e4ebf7f980757b7fd0
#
_entry.id   d23d0e86f59f22e4ebf7f980757b7fd0
#
_cell.length_a   1.000
_cell.length_b   1.000
_cell.length_c   1.000
_cell.angle_alpha   90.00
_cell.angle_beta   90.00
_cell.angle_gamma   90.00
#
_symmetry.space_group_name_H-M   'P 1'
#
loop_
_entity.id
_entity.type
_entity.pdbx_description
1 polymer ?
#
loop_
_entity_poly.entity_id
_entity_poly.type
_entity_poly.pdbx_seq_one_letter_code
_entity_poly.pdbx_strand_id
1 'polypeptide(L)'
;RLIQIVRENWWIWFEHHITTNGILQNMENLRAELFKSFVDSLLDVHNIKNVLVVDHPNKTPTGREPFGILSTKYFPKTIQTTEKFFLDLDYNEGTFDLILGNVPMGLRNSPSVQENFPKNKENWGIIFRLSQNLTNTGLGIFLLEPLGFNGRKGSDVVDFMKSEGIHVNGYLNLPDKFLEPNTPLKPIFVITSKQDLGFQLGDIGQPENVETVVKEFFGQNEDKKLVFSYDIKSFRGFKSINIKNQISRLETRYKDFKETRFESVVEQFVLGKSNTPFEDLENSVYFKRLGSNSLLKVNLSELTGRVDNYIQVQLSPDISNKYLQIFFQSTLGELILDYVMNSMFIPRLDREILFSLDLPIPSRSIQDQIVLTSERYELLENEIHTMKKQISLNPQSISTLEKIDSMLEISSSLSEGDKIKSLILQGESKNLEFKQTFQHCIKSKKKEKYIEESCLKTIVGFLNTEGGVLLIGVEDSGLIPGINSE
;
A
#
# COMPACT_ATOMS: atom_id res chain seq x y z
N ARG A 1 -20.64 -47.40 -7.21
CA ARG A 1 -19.97 -46.18 -7.76
C ARG A 1 -20.67 -44.87 -7.32
N LEU A 2 -21.99 -44.80 -7.24
CA LEU A 2 -22.73 -43.58 -6.76
C LEU A 2 -22.52 -43.30 -5.27
N ILE A 3 -22.41 -44.31 -4.42
CA ILE A 3 -22.15 -44.21 -2.98
C ILE A 3 -20.73 -43.67 -2.70
N GLN A 4 -19.77 -43.97 -3.55
CA GLN A 4 -18.40 -43.49 -3.41
C GLN A 4 -18.24 -42.01 -3.79
N ILE A 5 -18.95 -41.56 -4.84
CA ILE A 5 -19.00 -40.15 -5.24
C ILE A 5 -19.67 -39.27 -4.19
N VAL A 6 -20.71 -39.77 -3.52
CA VAL A 6 -21.38 -39.04 -2.42
C VAL A 6 -20.48 -38.94 -1.18
N ARG A 7 -19.69 -40.00 -0.86
CA ARG A 7 -18.72 -39.95 0.25
C ARG A 7 -17.57 -38.97 0.00
N GLU A 8 -16.99 -38.96 -1.21
CA GLU A 8 -15.90 -38.03 -1.54
C GLU A 8 -16.34 -36.57 -1.55
N ASN A 9 -17.54 -36.28 -2.06
CA ASN A 9 -18.10 -34.93 -1.99
C ASN A 9 -18.50 -34.48 -0.57
N TRP A 10 -18.92 -35.42 0.29
CA TRP A 10 -19.20 -35.10 1.71
C TRP A 10 -17.93 -34.79 2.50
N TRP A 11 -16.81 -35.44 2.24
CA TRP A 11 -15.52 -35.18 2.88
C TRP A 11 -14.99 -33.80 2.47
N ILE A 12 -15.02 -33.47 1.21
CA ILE A 12 -14.61 -32.15 0.69
C ILE A 12 -15.50 -31.03 1.27
N TRP A 13 -16.81 -31.28 1.37
CA TRP A 13 -17.75 -30.33 1.97
C TRP A 13 -17.52 -30.18 3.48
N PHE A 14 -17.20 -31.27 4.18
CA PHE A 14 -16.95 -31.29 5.63
C PHE A 14 -15.60 -30.65 5.96
N GLU A 15 -14.53 -30.93 5.23
CA GLU A 15 -13.24 -30.22 5.37
C GLU A 15 -13.36 -28.73 5.06
N HIS A 16 -14.09 -28.37 4.02
CA HIS A 16 -14.30 -26.96 3.67
C HIS A 16 -15.13 -26.24 4.75
N HIS A 17 -16.11 -26.90 5.38
CA HIS A 17 -16.91 -26.31 6.47
C HIS A 17 -16.15 -26.20 7.80
N ILE A 18 -15.33 -27.19 8.13
CA ILE A 18 -14.51 -27.15 9.36
C ILE A 18 -13.39 -26.11 9.23
N THR A 19 -12.69 -26.06 8.08
CA THR A 19 -11.66 -25.05 7.83
C THR A 19 -12.25 -23.64 7.76
N THR A 20 -13.40 -23.45 7.13
CA THR A 20 -14.06 -22.16 7.06
C THR A 20 -14.54 -21.67 8.43
N ASN A 21 -15.16 -22.53 9.24
CA ASN A 21 -15.58 -22.17 10.61
C ASN A 21 -14.38 -21.93 11.54
N GLY A 22 -13.30 -22.68 11.40
CA GLY A 22 -12.06 -22.44 12.17
C GLY A 22 -11.38 -21.12 11.81
N ILE A 23 -11.34 -20.76 10.54
CA ILE A 23 -10.82 -19.48 10.07
C ILE A 23 -11.71 -18.33 10.55
N LEU A 24 -13.03 -18.47 10.47
CA LEU A 24 -14.00 -17.48 10.98
C LEU A 24 -13.82 -17.22 12.47
N GLN A 25 -13.69 -18.27 13.27
CA GLN A 25 -13.52 -18.16 14.72
C GLN A 25 -12.18 -17.53 15.09
N ASN A 26 -11.10 -17.83 14.35
CA ASN A 26 -9.81 -17.21 14.56
C ASN A 26 -9.83 -15.70 14.21
N MET A 27 -10.54 -15.30 13.16
CA MET A 27 -10.66 -13.89 12.78
C MET A 27 -11.52 -13.08 13.75
N GLU A 28 -12.58 -13.68 14.30
CA GLU A 28 -13.40 -13.05 15.35
C GLU A 28 -12.60 -12.90 16.64
N ASN A 29 -11.81 -13.89 17.02
CA ASN A 29 -10.93 -13.81 18.19
C ASN A 29 -9.86 -12.72 18.01
N LEU A 30 -9.22 -12.65 16.85
CA LEU A 30 -8.23 -11.63 16.54
C LEU A 30 -8.81 -10.20 16.65
N ARG A 31 -10.02 -9.98 16.11
CA ARG A 31 -10.73 -8.70 16.23
C ARG A 31 -11.04 -8.34 17.67
N ALA A 32 -11.54 -9.32 18.43
CA ALA A 32 -11.88 -9.15 19.84
C ALA A 32 -10.64 -8.81 20.67
N GLU A 33 -9.54 -9.51 20.47
CA GLU A 33 -8.26 -9.26 21.13
C GLU A 33 -7.70 -7.89 20.80
N LEU A 34 -7.66 -7.52 19.50
CA LEU A 34 -7.20 -6.21 19.06
C LEU A 34 -8.04 -5.09 19.67
N PHE A 35 -9.37 -5.23 19.61
CA PHE A 35 -10.25 -4.20 20.12
C PHE A 35 -10.17 -4.08 21.64
N LYS A 36 -10.06 -5.19 22.36
CA LYS A 36 -9.84 -5.19 23.82
C LYS A 36 -8.53 -4.49 24.17
N SER A 37 -7.43 -4.86 23.54
CA SER A 37 -6.12 -4.22 23.73
C SER A 37 -6.17 -2.72 23.44
N PHE A 38 -6.93 -2.33 22.40
CA PHE A 38 -7.12 -0.92 22.05
C PHE A 38 -7.88 -0.15 23.13
N VAL A 39 -8.98 -0.70 23.65
CA VAL A 39 -9.75 -0.09 24.75
C VAL A 39 -8.91 0.01 26.00
N ASP A 40 -8.23 -1.06 26.41
CA ASP A 40 -7.37 -1.07 27.59
C ASP A 40 -6.28 0.00 27.48
N SER A 41 -5.60 0.10 26.33
CA SER A 41 -4.58 1.11 26.09
C SER A 41 -5.12 2.54 26.09
N LEU A 42 -6.34 2.77 25.60
CA LEU A 42 -7.00 4.08 25.66
C LEU A 42 -7.33 4.48 27.11
N LEU A 43 -7.80 3.53 27.91
CA LEU A 43 -8.12 3.78 29.33
C LEU A 43 -6.89 4.12 30.15
N ASP A 44 -5.73 3.58 29.79
CA ASP A 44 -4.45 3.90 30.42
C ASP A 44 -3.97 5.33 30.15
N VAL A 45 -4.33 5.89 28.99
CA VAL A 45 -3.84 7.21 28.56
C VAL A 45 -4.87 8.34 28.72
N HIS A 46 -6.16 8.02 28.82
CA HIS A 46 -7.26 8.97 28.91
C HIS A 46 -8.18 8.69 30.11
N ASN A 47 -8.59 9.78 30.78
CA ASN A 47 -9.60 9.71 31.85
C ASN A 47 -11.01 9.63 31.24
N ILE A 48 -11.46 8.44 30.89
CA ILE A 48 -12.73 8.17 30.24
C ILE A 48 -13.77 7.76 31.30
N LYS A 49 -14.90 8.44 31.34
CA LYS A 49 -16.03 8.15 32.26
C LYS A 49 -17.29 7.78 31.50
N ASN A 50 -17.59 8.49 30.41
CA ASN A 50 -18.79 8.30 29.60
C ASN A 50 -18.42 7.87 28.19
N VAL A 51 -18.89 6.70 27.78
CA VAL A 51 -18.61 6.13 26.46
C VAL A 51 -19.90 5.93 25.68
N LEU A 52 -19.92 6.39 24.44
CA LEU A 52 -20.93 6.04 23.45
C LEU A 52 -20.35 5.03 22.44
N VAL A 53 -21.00 3.90 22.30
CA VAL A 53 -20.71 2.92 21.25
C VAL A 53 -21.84 2.94 20.23
N VAL A 54 -21.48 3.25 18.99
CA VAL A 54 -22.42 3.34 17.87
C VAL A 54 -22.11 2.25 16.88
N ASP A 55 -23.04 1.30 16.73
CA ASP A 55 -22.91 0.20 15.79
C ASP A 55 -24.01 0.23 14.71
N HIS A 56 -23.88 -0.64 13.74
CA HIS A 56 -24.79 -0.73 12.59
C HIS A 56 -25.91 -1.73 12.88
N PRO A 57 -27.20 -1.39 12.69
CA PRO A 57 -28.34 -2.24 13.03
C PRO A 57 -28.55 -3.40 12.04
N ASN A 58 -27.69 -3.64 11.07
CA ASN A 58 -27.96 -4.62 10.04
C ASN A 58 -27.87 -6.07 10.53
N LYS A 59 -29.02 -6.62 10.83
CA LYS A 59 -29.25 -8.03 10.54
C LYS A 59 -29.18 -8.20 9.03
N THR A 60 -28.08 -8.78 8.54
CA THR A 60 -28.05 -9.21 7.14
C THR A 60 -29.26 -10.13 6.90
N PRO A 61 -29.81 -10.22 5.67
CA PRO A 61 -30.90 -11.14 5.34
C PRO A 61 -30.61 -12.60 5.71
N THR A 62 -29.35 -12.94 6.00
CA THR A 62 -28.87 -14.25 6.42
C THR A 62 -28.84 -14.44 7.94
N GLY A 63 -29.31 -13.47 8.75
CA GLY A 63 -29.38 -13.61 10.23
C GLY A 63 -28.01 -13.59 10.93
N ARG A 64 -26.93 -13.28 10.24
CA ARG A 64 -25.60 -13.10 10.85
C ARG A 64 -25.59 -11.77 11.60
N GLU A 65 -25.06 -11.80 12.83
CA GLU A 65 -24.91 -10.58 13.62
C GLU A 65 -24.05 -9.57 12.85
N PRO A 66 -24.38 -8.26 12.97
CA PRO A 66 -23.54 -7.21 12.42
C PRO A 66 -22.15 -7.30 13.06
N PHE A 67 -21.17 -6.79 12.36
CA PHE A 67 -19.78 -6.72 12.80
C PHE A 67 -19.68 -6.35 14.29
N GLY A 68 -19.74 -7.31 15.19
CA GLY A 68 -19.61 -7.14 16.63
C GLY A 68 -18.19 -6.76 17.06
N ILE A 69 -17.58 -5.82 16.33
CA ILE A 69 -16.22 -5.33 16.54
C ILE A 69 -16.22 -4.39 17.73
N LEU A 70 -17.22 -3.52 17.79
CA LEU A 70 -17.36 -2.52 18.83
C LEU A 70 -18.35 -3.06 19.87
N SER A 71 -17.93 -3.20 21.12
CA SER A 71 -18.79 -3.73 22.17
C SER A 71 -18.53 -3.05 23.50
N THR A 72 -19.62 -2.72 24.20
CA THR A 72 -19.58 -2.17 25.56
C THR A 72 -18.99 -3.14 26.58
N LYS A 73 -18.98 -4.45 26.30
CA LYS A 73 -18.47 -5.50 27.19
C LYS A 73 -16.97 -5.37 27.54
N TYR A 74 -16.21 -4.63 26.75
CA TYR A 74 -14.78 -4.44 26.98
C TYR A 74 -14.46 -3.33 27.97
N PHE A 75 -15.45 -2.52 28.36
CA PHE A 75 -15.26 -1.45 29.33
C PHE A 75 -15.50 -1.95 30.76
N PRO A 76 -14.70 -1.46 31.73
CA PRO A 76 -14.96 -1.71 33.15
C PRO A 76 -16.35 -1.21 33.57
N LYS A 77 -17.00 -1.89 34.51
CA LYS A 77 -18.32 -1.48 35.02
C LYS A 77 -18.37 -0.11 35.72
N THR A 78 -17.19 0.45 36.00
CA THR A 78 -17.03 1.80 36.55
C THR A 78 -17.22 2.90 35.51
N ILE A 79 -17.22 2.56 34.24
CA ILE A 79 -17.41 3.46 33.11
C ILE A 79 -18.87 3.37 32.66
N GLN A 80 -19.50 4.52 32.52
CA GLN A 80 -20.86 4.60 32.01
C GLN A 80 -20.80 4.39 30.48
N THR A 81 -21.36 3.29 30.02
CA THR A 81 -21.42 2.96 28.59
C THR A 81 -22.84 3.04 28.07
N THR A 82 -23.00 3.67 26.91
CA THR A 82 -24.25 3.74 26.16
C THR A 82 -24.05 3.08 24.80
N GLU A 83 -24.92 2.16 24.43
CA GLU A 83 -24.92 1.52 23.11
C GLU A 83 -26.11 2.04 22.31
N LYS A 84 -25.88 2.55 21.13
CA LYS A 84 -26.92 3.04 20.22
C LYS A 84 -26.64 2.63 18.78
N PHE A 85 -27.69 2.57 17.99
CA PHE A 85 -27.59 2.45 16.55
C PHE A 85 -27.58 3.84 15.92
N PHE A 86 -26.85 4.02 14.83
CA PHE A 86 -26.68 5.34 14.20
C PHE A 86 -28.01 5.97 13.73
N LEU A 87 -29.06 5.16 13.50
CA LEU A 87 -30.41 5.64 13.15
C LEU A 87 -31.20 6.20 14.33
N ASP A 88 -30.83 5.81 15.56
CA ASP A 88 -31.56 6.14 16.80
C ASP A 88 -30.83 7.21 17.63
N LEU A 89 -29.89 7.92 17.00
CA LEU A 89 -29.06 8.92 17.68
C LEU A 89 -29.84 10.21 17.91
N ASP A 90 -30.01 10.53 19.20
CA ASP A 90 -30.39 11.87 19.63
C ASP A 90 -29.10 12.65 19.90
N TYR A 91 -28.84 13.66 19.07
CA TYR A 91 -27.57 14.38 19.06
C TYR A 91 -27.60 15.52 20.08
N ASN A 92 -27.25 15.22 21.35
CA ASN A 92 -27.06 16.23 22.39
C ASN A 92 -25.57 16.56 22.56
N GLU A 93 -25.19 17.81 22.49
CA GLU A 93 -23.81 18.27 22.54
C GLU A 93 -23.14 17.98 23.91
N GLY A 94 -21.85 17.61 23.86
CA GLY A 94 -20.93 17.70 24.99
C GLY A 94 -21.01 16.58 26.05
N THR A 95 -21.50 15.40 25.75
CA THR A 95 -21.86 14.39 26.75
C THR A 95 -20.83 13.25 26.92
N PHE A 96 -19.98 12.96 25.92
CA PHE A 96 -19.15 11.76 25.92
C PHE A 96 -17.64 12.07 25.90
N ASP A 97 -16.90 11.33 26.73
CA ASP A 97 -15.44 11.40 26.75
C ASP A 97 -14.83 10.52 25.62
N LEU A 98 -15.55 9.48 25.22
CA LEU A 98 -15.18 8.61 24.12
C LEU A 98 -16.41 8.23 23.30
N ILE A 99 -16.29 8.35 21.99
CA ILE A 99 -17.26 7.81 21.03
C ILE A 99 -16.55 6.81 20.12
N LEU A 100 -17.05 5.57 20.13
CA LEU A 100 -16.62 4.52 19.23
C LEU A 100 -17.71 4.28 18.20
N GLY A 101 -17.40 4.45 16.92
CA GLY A 101 -18.39 4.34 15.85
C GLY A 101 -17.98 3.37 14.75
N ASN A 102 -18.82 2.37 14.47
CA ASN A 102 -18.78 1.60 13.24
C ASN A 102 -19.71 2.25 12.22
N VAL A 103 -19.13 3.13 11.40
CA VAL A 103 -19.91 3.94 10.46
C VAL A 103 -20.21 3.14 9.20
N PRO A 104 -21.48 3.16 8.71
CA PRO A 104 -21.85 2.41 7.51
C PRO A 104 -21.00 2.82 6.30
N MET A 105 -20.40 1.82 5.65
CA MET A 105 -19.59 2.02 4.46
C MET A 105 -20.48 2.18 3.22
N GLY A 106 -20.14 3.14 2.35
CA GLY A 106 -20.79 3.31 1.06
C GLY A 106 -22.19 3.94 1.09
N LEU A 107 -22.60 4.58 2.18
CA LEU A 107 -23.84 5.36 2.23
C LEU A 107 -23.80 6.50 1.20
N ARG A 108 -24.86 6.61 0.40
CA ARG A 108 -24.95 7.64 -0.65
C ARG A 108 -25.98 8.73 -0.37
N ASN A 109 -26.99 8.51 0.44
CA ASN A 109 -28.02 9.50 0.76
C ASN A 109 -28.56 9.25 2.17
N SER A 110 -28.24 10.12 3.10
CA SER A 110 -28.88 10.16 4.42
C SER A 110 -29.57 11.51 4.59
N PRO A 111 -30.86 11.53 4.92
CA PRO A 111 -31.60 12.79 5.16
C PRO A 111 -31.15 13.53 6.44
N SER A 112 -30.18 13.00 7.16
CA SER A 112 -29.77 13.49 8.49
C SER A 112 -28.53 14.39 8.48
N VAL A 113 -27.94 14.70 7.32
CA VAL A 113 -26.74 15.54 7.22
C VAL A 113 -27.13 17.01 7.07
N GLN A 114 -26.39 17.92 7.72
CA GLN A 114 -26.62 19.37 7.61
C GLN A 114 -26.60 19.83 6.14
N GLU A 115 -27.46 20.79 5.80
CA GLU A 115 -27.59 21.31 4.42
C GLU A 115 -26.26 21.81 3.83
N ASN A 116 -25.37 22.32 4.67
CA ASN A 116 -24.05 22.88 4.26
C ASN A 116 -22.90 21.85 4.27
N PHE A 117 -23.17 20.58 4.63
CA PHE A 117 -22.12 19.56 4.63
C PHE A 117 -21.70 19.22 3.19
N PRO A 118 -20.39 19.01 2.91
CA PRO A 118 -19.91 18.68 1.56
C PRO A 118 -20.65 17.49 0.94
N LYS A 119 -21.21 17.68 -0.24
CA LYS A 119 -22.06 16.69 -0.95
C LYS A 119 -21.30 15.37 -1.19
N ASN A 120 -22.02 14.25 -1.13
CA ASN A 120 -21.55 12.88 -1.38
C ASN A 120 -20.58 12.31 -0.34
N LYS A 121 -20.72 12.71 0.90
CA LYS A 121 -19.86 12.25 2.02
C LYS A 121 -20.67 11.95 3.29
N GLU A 122 -21.81 11.28 3.13
CA GLU A 122 -22.78 11.04 4.22
C GLU A 122 -22.18 10.29 5.42
N ASN A 123 -21.27 9.33 5.18
CA ASN A 123 -20.55 8.65 6.26
C ASN A 123 -19.71 9.63 7.08
N TRP A 124 -19.08 10.61 6.46
CA TRP A 124 -18.38 11.69 7.16
C TRP A 124 -19.31 12.66 7.88
N GLY A 125 -20.50 12.87 7.35
CA GLY A 125 -21.54 13.65 8.04
C GLY A 125 -21.97 12.98 9.34
N ILE A 126 -22.04 11.65 9.39
CA ILE A 126 -22.30 10.90 10.63
C ILE A 126 -21.14 11.10 11.62
N ILE A 127 -19.90 10.95 11.18
CA ILE A 127 -18.71 11.18 12.00
C ILE A 127 -18.72 12.60 12.57
N PHE A 128 -18.99 13.58 11.74
CA PHE A 128 -19.08 15.00 12.16
C PHE A 128 -20.11 15.19 13.28
N ARG A 129 -21.35 14.73 13.07
CA ARG A 129 -22.42 14.84 14.06
C ARG A 129 -22.11 14.10 15.36
N LEU A 130 -21.57 12.89 15.28
CA LEU A 130 -21.11 12.16 16.47
C LEU A 130 -20.03 12.93 17.21
N SER A 131 -19.06 13.51 16.50
CA SER A 131 -17.96 14.26 17.09
C SER A 131 -18.42 15.55 17.78
N GLN A 132 -19.54 16.15 17.37
CA GLN A 132 -20.13 17.31 18.09
C GLN A 132 -20.55 16.95 19.51
N ASN A 133 -20.89 15.68 19.80
CA ASN A 133 -21.28 15.20 21.13
C ASN A 133 -20.08 14.86 22.04
N LEU A 134 -18.87 15.08 21.60
CA LEU A 134 -17.67 14.92 22.41
C LEU A 134 -17.56 16.05 23.46
N THR A 135 -17.05 15.71 24.63
CA THR A 135 -16.55 16.72 25.57
C THR A 135 -15.35 17.46 24.97
N ASN A 136 -14.92 18.56 25.57
CA ASN A 136 -13.80 19.35 25.05
C ASN A 136 -12.47 18.56 24.97
N THR A 137 -12.31 17.53 25.78
CA THR A 137 -11.15 16.62 25.79
C THR A 137 -11.49 15.23 25.27
N GLY A 138 -12.71 15.05 24.76
CA GLY A 138 -13.21 13.77 24.29
C GLY A 138 -12.62 13.36 22.96
N LEU A 139 -12.62 12.05 22.72
CA LEU A 139 -12.10 11.42 21.51
C LEU A 139 -13.24 10.69 20.77
N GLY A 140 -13.30 10.92 19.46
CA GLY A 140 -14.08 10.11 18.54
C GLY A 140 -13.16 9.16 17.77
N ILE A 141 -13.50 7.86 17.74
CA ILE A 141 -12.75 6.83 17.02
C ILE A 141 -13.73 6.07 16.16
N PHE A 142 -13.56 6.18 14.85
CA PHE A 142 -14.53 5.69 13.89
C PHE A 142 -13.89 4.71 12.92
N LEU A 143 -14.51 3.53 12.78
CA LEU A 143 -14.17 2.57 11.75
C LEU A 143 -14.77 3.04 10.42
N LEU A 144 -13.91 3.23 9.42
CA LEU A 144 -14.30 3.78 8.12
C LEU A 144 -13.46 3.19 7.00
N GLU A 145 -14.01 3.13 5.79
CA GLU A 145 -13.20 2.87 4.61
C GLU A 145 -12.27 4.07 4.31
N PRO A 146 -11.02 3.84 3.85
CA PRO A 146 -10.05 4.91 3.60
C PRO A 146 -10.42 5.83 2.43
N LEU A 147 -11.49 5.51 1.70
CA LEU A 147 -11.90 6.14 0.44
C LEU A 147 -12.46 7.55 0.57
N GLY A 148 -12.93 7.93 1.75
CA GLY A 148 -13.52 9.23 1.99
C GLY A 148 -12.55 10.41 1.77
N PHE A 149 -11.23 10.16 1.80
CA PHE A 149 -10.19 11.18 1.83
C PHE A 149 -9.38 11.34 0.55
N ASN A 150 -9.48 10.40 -0.37
CA ASN A 150 -8.67 10.45 -1.58
C ASN A 150 -9.23 11.49 -2.56
N GLY A 151 -8.46 12.57 -2.78
CA GLY A 151 -8.76 13.60 -3.75
C GLY A 151 -9.31 14.92 -3.18
N ARG A 152 -9.53 15.88 -4.08
CA ARG A 152 -9.97 17.25 -3.80
C ARG A 152 -11.21 17.34 -2.87
N LYS A 153 -12.14 16.42 -3.00
CA LYS A 153 -13.37 16.37 -2.20
C LYS A 153 -13.17 15.90 -0.76
N GLY A 154 -12.05 15.26 -0.44
CA GLY A 154 -11.72 14.85 0.92
C GLY A 154 -11.21 16.00 1.76
N SER A 155 -10.42 16.91 1.17
CA SER A 155 -9.96 18.12 1.85
C SER A 155 -11.12 19.04 2.25
N ASP A 156 -12.16 19.12 1.41
CA ASP A 156 -13.33 19.96 1.68
C ASP A 156 -14.07 19.54 2.96
N VAL A 157 -14.13 18.22 3.23
CA VAL A 157 -14.75 17.69 4.47
C VAL A 157 -13.93 18.04 5.70
N VAL A 158 -12.61 17.87 5.63
CA VAL A 158 -11.72 18.17 6.76
C VAL A 158 -11.74 19.67 7.06
N ASP A 159 -11.64 20.50 6.03
CA ASP A 159 -11.68 21.95 6.17
C ASP A 159 -13.04 22.41 6.74
N PHE A 160 -14.16 21.80 6.30
CA PHE A 160 -15.48 22.03 6.87
C PHE A 160 -15.54 21.62 8.35
N MET A 161 -15.14 20.40 8.70
CA MET A 161 -15.15 19.92 10.08
C MET A 161 -14.31 20.83 10.98
N LYS A 162 -13.13 21.26 10.51
CA LYS A 162 -12.24 22.18 11.22
C LYS A 162 -12.90 23.55 11.44
N SER A 163 -13.63 24.08 10.46
CA SER A 163 -14.36 25.34 10.61
C SER A 163 -15.49 25.26 11.64
N GLU A 164 -16.03 24.06 11.86
CA GLU A 164 -17.06 23.76 12.87
C GLU A 164 -16.47 23.31 14.23
N GLY A 165 -15.14 23.43 14.40
CA GLY A 165 -14.45 23.12 15.66
C GLY A 165 -14.22 21.61 15.91
N ILE A 166 -14.35 20.77 14.88
CA ILE A 166 -14.03 19.34 14.95
C ILE A 166 -12.77 19.06 14.14
N HIS A 167 -11.75 18.54 14.80
CA HIS A 167 -10.46 18.23 14.18
C HIS A 167 -10.34 16.75 13.88
N VAL A 168 -9.87 16.41 12.69
CA VAL A 168 -9.45 15.06 12.32
C VAL A 168 -7.97 14.95 12.67
N ASN A 169 -7.68 14.27 13.77
CA ASN A 169 -6.32 14.20 14.34
C ASN A 169 -5.50 13.03 13.84
N GLY A 170 -6.11 12.03 13.20
CA GLY A 170 -5.31 10.97 12.61
C GLY A 170 -6.07 9.79 12.06
N TYR A 171 -5.28 8.93 11.42
CA TYR A 171 -5.71 7.64 10.93
C TYR A 171 -4.82 6.54 11.49
N LEU A 172 -5.45 5.44 11.92
CA LEU A 172 -4.75 4.23 12.30
C LEU A 172 -5.00 3.15 11.24
N ASN A 173 -3.93 2.62 10.68
CA ASN A 173 -3.97 1.47 9.78
C ASN A 173 -4.28 0.22 10.60
N LEU A 174 -5.23 -0.59 10.14
CA LEU A 174 -5.62 -1.85 10.78
C LEU A 174 -4.97 -3.05 10.09
N PRO A 175 -4.92 -4.22 10.73
CA PRO A 175 -4.41 -5.43 10.12
C PRO A 175 -5.08 -5.76 8.79
N ASP A 176 -4.34 -6.42 7.89
CA ASP A 176 -4.92 -6.96 6.67
C ASP A 176 -6.01 -7.97 7.00
N LYS A 177 -7.05 -8.03 6.14
CA LYS A 177 -8.19 -8.94 6.30
C LYS A 177 -9.04 -8.71 7.54
N PHE A 178 -8.90 -7.57 8.21
CA PHE A 178 -9.60 -7.24 9.45
C PHE A 178 -11.12 -7.45 9.38
N LEU A 179 -11.73 -7.20 8.23
CA LEU A 179 -13.17 -7.37 8.00
C LEU A 179 -13.54 -8.67 7.25
N GLU A 180 -12.57 -9.51 6.90
CA GLU A 180 -12.88 -10.80 6.28
C GLU A 180 -13.61 -11.74 7.28
N PRO A 181 -14.50 -12.61 6.81
CA PRO A 181 -14.89 -12.83 5.40
C PRO A 181 -16.03 -11.92 4.92
N ASN A 182 -16.46 -10.95 5.72
CA ASN A 182 -17.64 -10.15 5.39
C ASN A 182 -17.38 -9.19 4.22
N THR A 183 -16.18 -8.61 4.16
CA THR A 183 -15.72 -7.77 3.05
C THR A 183 -14.18 -7.79 2.96
N PRO A 184 -13.62 -7.76 1.73
CA PRO A 184 -12.19 -7.60 1.53
C PRO A 184 -11.69 -6.17 1.75
N LEU A 185 -12.57 -5.23 2.08
CA LEU A 185 -12.19 -3.85 2.34
C LEU A 185 -11.30 -3.77 3.57
N LYS A 186 -10.20 -3.03 3.48
CA LYS A 186 -9.31 -2.72 4.59
C LYS A 186 -9.77 -1.41 5.23
N PRO A 187 -10.36 -1.44 6.44
CA PRO A 187 -10.79 -0.22 7.11
C PRO A 187 -9.61 0.47 7.81
N ILE A 188 -9.86 1.69 8.23
CA ILE A 188 -9.00 2.46 9.13
C ILE A 188 -9.80 2.93 10.33
N PHE A 189 -9.11 3.22 11.45
CA PHE A 189 -9.68 4.08 12.48
C PHE A 189 -9.38 5.54 12.16
N VAL A 190 -10.43 6.35 12.20
CA VAL A 190 -10.35 7.82 12.11
C VAL A 190 -10.48 8.37 13.53
N ILE A 191 -9.54 9.24 13.92
CA ILE A 191 -9.54 9.86 15.24
C ILE A 191 -9.96 11.33 15.09
N THR A 192 -10.98 11.71 15.85
CA THR A 192 -11.48 13.10 15.88
C THR A 192 -11.53 13.63 17.31
N SER A 193 -11.44 14.94 17.48
CA SER A 193 -11.71 15.61 18.76
C SER A 193 -12.05 17.10 18.53
N LYS A 194 -12.43 17.81 19.60
CA LYS A 194 -12.57 19.26 19.60
C LYS A 194 -11.23 20.01 19.74
N GLN A 195 -10.14 19.28 20.02
CA GLN A 195 -8.78 19.82 20.12
C GLN A 195 -7.98 19.50 18.86
N ASP A 196 -7.19 20.47 18.39
CA ASP A 196 -6.23 20.25 17.30
C ASP A 196 -4.96 19.63 17.91
N LEU A 197 -4.83 18.29 17.78
CA LEU A 197 -3.66 17.54 18.23
C LEU A 197 -2.60 17.40 17.13
N GLY A 198 -2.84 18.01 15.97
CA GLY A 198 -2.09 17.76 14.76
C GLY A 198 -2.48 16.42 14.12
N PHE A 199 -2.31 16.32 12.79
CA PHE A 199 -2.65 15.08 12.07
C PHE A 199 -1.51 14.08 12.12
N GLN A 200 -1.81 12.87 12.56
CA GLN A 200 -0.85 11.77 12.71
C GLN A 200 -1.35 10.50 12.02
N LEU A 201 -0.43 9.69 11.58
CA LEU A 201 -0.69 8.37 11.03
C LEU A 201 -0.05 7.32 11.93
N GLY A 202 -0.81 6.28 12.28
CA GLY A 202 -0.33 5.15 13.08
C GLY A 202 -0.56 3.83 12.34
N ASP A 203 0.37 2.91 12.46
CA ASP A 203 0.28 1.58 11.85
C ASP A 203 0.13 0.51 12.94
N ILE A 204 -1.10 0.06 13.17
CA ILE A 204 -1.37 -1.06 14.05
C ILE A 204 -0.87 -2.36 13.41
N GLY A 205 -1.15 -2.60 12.12
CA GLY A 205 -0.68 -3.73 11.32
C GLY A 205 -0.82 -5.12 11.96
N GLN A 206 -0.39 -5.24 13.22
CA GLN A 206 -0.48 -6.45 14.06
C GLN A 206 -1.05 -6.08 15.44
N PRO A 207 -1.79 -6.99 16.12
CA PRO A 207 -2.39 -6.73 17.43
C PRO A 207 -1.39 -6.29 18.51
N GLU A 208 -0.15 -6.80 18.45
CA GLU A 208 0.92 -6.50 19.40
C GLU A 208 1.36 -5.03 19.35
N ASN A 209 1.09 -4.35 18.24
CA ASN A 209 1.45 -2.94 18.06
C ASN A 209 0.43 -1.97 18.67
N VAL A 210 -0.75 -2.43 19.07
CA VAL A 210 -1.85 -1.57 19.52
C VAL A 210 -1.43 -0.66 20.67
N GLU A 211 -0.89 -1.24 21.73
CA GLU A 211 -0.47 -0.49 22.92
C GLU A 211 0.59 0.58 22.56
N THR A 212 1.58 0.20 21.76
CA THR A 212 2.63 1.12 21.31
C THR A 212 2.05 2.25 20.47
N VAL A 213 1.18 1.95 19.51
CA VAL A 213 0.57 2.95 18.63
C VAL A 213 -0.29 3.92 19.43
N VAL A 214 -1.09 3.44 20.40
CA VAL A 214 -1.92 4.30 21.24
C VAL A 214 -1.06 5.22 22.10
N LYS A 215 -0.03 4.69 22.78
CA LYS A 215 0.90 5.50 23.59
C LYS A 215 1.68 6.53 22.79
N GLU A 216 2.16 6.15 21.60
CA GLU A 216 2.85 7.06 20.69
C GLU A 216 1.92 8.14 20.11
N PHE A 217 0.67 7.77 19.79
CA PHE A 217 -0.30 8.69 19.22
C PHE A 217 -0.65 9.81 20.20
N PHE A 218 -0.84 9.48 21.46
CA PHE A 218 -1.20 10.44 22.51
C PHE A 218 -0.01 11.03 23.27
N GLY A 219 1.20 10.84 22.76
CA GLY A 219 2.40 11.57 23.24
C GLY A 219 3.03 11.03 24.51
N GLN A 220 2.70 9.81 24.94
CA GLN A 220 3.30 9.15 26.11
C GLN A 220 4.67 8.49 25.81
N ASN A 221 5.04 8.38 24.54
CA ASN A 221 6.30 7.83 24.09
C ASN A 221 7.02 8.85 23.19
N GLU A 222 8.24 9.27 23.56
CA GLU A 222 9.03 10.23 22.79
C GLU A 222 9.67 9.59 21.54
N ASP A 223 10.05 8.31 21.63
CA ASP A 223 10.63 7.55 20.53
C ASP A 223 9.54 6.94 19.63
N LYS A 224 8.92 7.78 18.82
CA LYS A 224 7.86 7.34 17.88
C LYS A 224 8.44 6.47 16.77
N LYS A 225 7.94 5.23 16.65
CA LYS A 225 8.32 4.26 15.62
C LYS A 225 7.17 3.87 14.70
N LEU A 226 5.96 3.83 15.24
CA LEU A 226 4.75 3.38 14.55
C LEU A 226 3.76 4.52 14.28
N VAL A 227 3.99 5.70 14.88
CA VAL A 227 3.19 6.91 14.70
C VAL A 227 4.06 8.05 14.21
N PHE A 228 3.60 8.76 13.20
CA PHE A 228 4.32 9.90 12.62
C PHE A 228 3.38 11.00 12.17
N SER A 229 3.83 12.24 12.28
CA SER A 229 3.08 13.40 11.77
C SER A 229 3.04 13.38 10.25
N TYR A 230 1.89 13.75 9.68
CA TYR A 230 1.68 13.76 8.24
C TYR A 230 0.79 14.93 7.82
N ASP A 231 0.90 15.36 6.57
CA ASP A 231 -0.04 16.32 6.03
C ASP A 231 -1.31 15.62 5.52
N ILE A 232 -2.45 15.87 6.16
CA ILE A 232 -3.72 15.24 5.80
C ILE A 232 -4.11 15.49 4.34
N LYS A 233 -3.74 16.64 3.75
CA LYS A 233 -4.04 16.97 2.36
C LYS A 233 -3.23 16.13 1.37
N SER A 234 -2.08 15.66 1.81
CA SER A 234 -1.18 14.79 1.02
C SER A 234 -1.48 13.30 1.18
N PHE A 235 -2.33 12.91 2.15
CA PHE A 235 -2.64 11.51 2.40
C PHE A 235 -3.40 10.86 1.24
N ARG A 236 -2.88 9.74 0.74
CA ARG A 236 -3.46 8.95 -0.36
C ARG A 236 -3.70 7.49 0.01
N GLY A 237 -3.59 7.16 1.30
CA GLY A 237 -3.69 5.81 1.85
C GLY A 237 -2.34 5.29 2.37
N PHE A 238 -2.38 4.34 3.31
CA PHE A 238 -1.16 3.79 3.94
C PHE A 238 -0.26 3.07 2.94
N LYS A 239 -0.83 2.36 1.96
CA LYS A 239 -0.04 1.71 0.90
C LYS A 239 0.78 2.72 0.10
N SER A 240 0.21 3.89 -0.20
CA SER A 240 0.90 4.92 -0.97
C SER A 240 2.08 5.53 -0.22
N ILE A 241 2.06 5.55 1.11
CA ILE A 241 3.19 6.03 1.93
C ILE A 241 4.37 5.08 1.78
N ASN A 242 4.14 3.77 1.89
CA ASN A 242 5.19 2.77 1.73
C ASN A 242 5.79 2.82 0.32
N ILE A 243 4.94 2.96 -0.70
CA ILE A 243 5.40 3.10 -2.08
C ILE A 243 6.22 4.40 -2.24
N LYS A 244 5.76 5.53 -1.70
CA LYS A 244 6.50 6.80 -1.75
C LYS A 244 7.88 6.69 -1.09
N ASN A 245 7.97 6.02 0.05
CA ASN A 245 9.26 5.78 0.71
C ASN A 245 10.20 4.92 -0.15
N GLN A 246 9.67 3.91 -0.85
CA GLN A 246 10.45 3.09 -1.79
C GLN A 246 10.90 3.92 -3.00
N ILE A 247 10.02 4.75 -3.57
CA ILE A 247 10.34 5.66 -4.66
C ILE A 247 11.50 6.57 -4.25
N SER A 248 11.39 7.27 -3.10
CA SER A 248 12.42 8.19 -2.64
C SER A 248 13.79 7.53 -2.44
N ARG A 249 13.82 6.25 -2.02
CA ARG A 249 15.07 5.48 -1.93
C ARG A 249 15.67 5.18 -3.31
N LEU A 250 14.85 4.90 -4.30
CA LEU A 250 15.29 4.59 -5.66
C LEU A 250 15.65 5.85 -6.45
N GLU A 251 14.96 6.95 -6.25
CA GLU A 251 15.24 8.25 -6.90
C GLU A 251 16.67 8.72 -6.64
N THR A 252 17.25 8.39 -5.51
CA THR A 252 18.65 8.72 -5.23
C THR A 252 19.62 8.15 -6.24
N ARG A 253 19.25 7.08 -6.97
CA ARG A 253 20.05 6.45 -8.04
C ARG A 253 19.98 7.19 -9.38
N TYR A 254 19.00 8.08 -9.53
CA TYR A 254 18.75 8.85 -10.74
C TYR A 254 19.15 10.33 -10.58
N LYS A 255 20.05 10.64 -9.63
CA LYS A 255 20.48 12.02 -9.31
C LYS A 255 21.01 12.82 -10.50
N ASP A 256 21.62 12.10 -11.46
CA ASP A 256 22.20 12.72 -12.65
C ASP A 256 21.18 12.95 -13.77
N PHE A 257 19.94 12.51 -13.57
CA PHE A 257 18.87 12.69 -14.55
C PHE A 257 18.01 13.88 -14.17
N LYS A 258 17.67 14.68 -15.17
CA LYS A 258 16.77 15.82 -14.98
C LYS A 258 15.35 15.32 -14.73
N GLU A 259 14.79 15.69 -13.60
CA GLU A 259 13.33 15.54 -13.39
C GLU A 259 12.57 16.42 -14.38
N THR A 260 11.69 15.80 -15.13
CA THR A 260 10.92 16.45 -16.17
C THR A 260 9.44 16.14 -15.96
N ARG A 261 8.63 17.18 -15.91
CA ARG A 261 7.17 17.05 -15.81
C ARG A 261 6.65 16.35 -17.06
N PHE A 262 5.91 15.26 -16.91
CA PHE A 262 5.42 14.48 -18.05
C PHE A 262 4.59 15.32 -19.01
N GLU A 263 3.77 16.25 -18.50
CA GLU A 263 2.98 17.17 -19.31
C GLU A 263 3.84 17.95 -20.33
N SER A 264 5.06 18.33 -19.95
CA SER A 264 5.95 19.15 -20.82
C SER A 264 6.50 18.42 -22.02
N VAL A 265 6.39 17.09 -22.05
CA VAL A 265 6.89 16.23 -23.13
C VAL A 265 5.77 15.57 -23.93
N VAL A 266 4.54 15.98 -23.71
CA VAL A 266 3.34 15.48 -24.40
C VAL A 266 2.94 16.46 -25.50
N GLU A 267 2.88 16.00 -26.74
CA GLU A 267 2.36 16.76 -27.87
C GLU A 267 0.85 16.57 -28.05
N GLN A 268 0.39 15.31 -27.95
CA GLN A 268 -1.02 14.99 -28.11
C GLN A 268 -1.47 13.95 -27.08
N PHE A 269 -2.68 14.13 -26.57
CA PHE A 269 -3.30 13.23 -25.61
C PHE A 269 -4.70 12.86 -26.08
N VAL A 270 -4.94 11.56 -26.28
CA VAL A 270 -6.21 11.03 -26.78
C VAL A 270 -6.75 9.94 -25.84
N LEU A 271 -7.97 10.13 -25.36
CA LEU A 271 -8.71 9.09 -24.65
C LEU A 271 -9.34 8.14 -25.64
N GLY A 272 -9.14 6.84 -25.48
CA GLY A 272 -9.81 5.83 -26.27
C GLY A 272 -11.34 5.93 -26.13
N LYS A 273 -12.03 5.78 -27.23
CA LYS A 273 -13.49 5.75 -27.31
C LYS A 273 -13.95 4.40 -27.85
N SER A 274 -15.05 3.89 -27.33
CA SER A 274 -15.67 2.68 -27.89
C SER A 274 -15.93 2.84 -29.40
N ASN A 275 -15.53 1.84 -30.17
CA ASN A 275 -15.73 1.78 -31.62
C ASN A 275 -14.95 2.81 -32.46
N THR A 276 -13.99 3.53 -31.86
CA THR A 276 -13.12 4.45 -32.62
C THR A 276 -11.67 3.98 -32.43
N PRO A 277 -10.99 3.48 -33.48
CA PRO A 277 -9.58 3.13 -33.38
C PRO A 277 -8.72 4.38 -33.13
N PHE A 278 -7.56 4.18 -32.51
CA PHE A 278 -6.55 5.24 -32.47
C PHE A 278 -5.94 5.45 -33.84
N GLU A 279 -5.50 6.67 -34.11
CA GLU A 279 -4.62 6.96 -35.23
C GLU A 279 -3.22 6.43 -34.94
N ASP A 280 -2.54 5.91 -35.95
CA ASP A 280 -1.15 5.44 -35.81
C ASP A 280 -0.21 6.65 -35.91
N LEU A 281 0.06 7.25 -34.74
CA LEU A 281 0.92 8.42 -34.61
C LEU A 281 2.32 7.98 -34.23
N GLU A 282 3.32 8.54 -34.93
CA GLU A 282 4.73 8.30 -34.60
C GLU A 282 5.04 8.68 -33.14
N ASN A 283 6.00 7.99 -32.53
CA ASN A 283 6.46 8.24 -31.17
C ASN A 283 5.33 8.24 -30.11
N SER A 284 4.33 7.38 -30.28
CA SER A 284 3.22 7.24 -29.34
C SER A 284 3.48 6.17 -28.29
N VAL A 285 2.85 6.36 -27.12
CA VAL A 285 2.73 5.37 -26.06
C VAL A 285 1.27 5.18 -25.67
N TYR A 286 0.93 3.97 -25.24
CA TYR A 286 -0.43 3.58 -24.90
C TYR A 286 -0.46 3.11 -23.45
N PHE A 287 -1.11 3.90 -22.58
CA PHE A 287 -1.33 3.54 -21.19
C PHE A 287 -2.65 2.81 -21.01
N LYS A 288 -2.65 1.70 -20.31
CA LYS A 288 -3.89 1.04 -19.90
C LYS A 288 -4.54 1.81 -18.75
N ARG A 289 -5.81 2.15 -18.89
CA ARG A 289 -6.53 3.00 -17.93
C ARG A 289 -6.96 2.29 -16.65
N LEU A 290 -7.23 0.99 -16.73
CA LEU A 290 -7.82 0.20 -15.65
C LEU A 290 -6.94 -1.01 -15.33
N GLY A 291 -6.75 -1.31 -14.05
CA GLY A 291 -6.07 -2.50 -13.56
C GLY A 291 -4.66 -2.23 -13.01
N SER A 292 -4.19 -3.12 -12.16
CA SER A 292 -2.92 -2.98 -11.43
C SER A 292 -1.66 -3.24 -12.26
N ASN A 293 -1.77 -3.86 -13.43
CA ASN A 293 -0.64 -4.18 -14.32
C ASN A 293 -0.72 -3.34 -15.59
N SER A 294 -0.41 -2.05 -15.46
CA SER A 294 -0.41 -1.10 -16.58
C SER A 294 0.90 -1.17 -17.35
N LEU A 295 1.13 -2.26 -18.08
CA LEU A 295 2.23 -2.30 -19.02
C LEU A 295 2.01 -1.26 -20.11
N LEU A 296 2.94 -0.32 -20.21
CA LEU A 296 2.98 0.65 -21.29
C LEU A 296 3.24 -0.07 -22.62
N LYS A 297 2.49 0.25 -23.67
CA LYS A 297 2.68 -0.26 -25.02
C LYS A 297 3.15 0.85 -25.94
N VAL A 298 3.95 0.50 -26.94
CA VAL A 298 4.48 1.46 -27.92
C VAL A 298 3.93 1.22 -29.32
N ASN A 299 3.34 0.05 -29.59
CA ASN A 299 2.75 -0.27 -30.88
C ASN A 299 1.23 -0.43 -30.74
N LEU A 300 0.49 0.10 -31.70
CA LEU A 300 -0.95 -0.02 -31.76
C LEU A 300 -1.41 -1.49 -31.88
N SER A 301 -0.63 -2.32 -32.57
CA SER A 301 -0.88 -3.76 -32.72
C SER A 301 -0.78 -4.58 -31.43
N GLU A 302 -0.13 -4.04 -30.40
CA GLU A 302 0.01 -4.70 -29.10
C GLU A 302 -1.20 -4.50 -28.16
N LEU A 303 -2.14 -3.64 -28.56
CA LEU A 303 -3.31 -3.35 -27.75
C LEU A 303 -4.27 -4.53 -27.75
N THR A 304 -4.69 -4.95 -26.57
CA THR A 304 -5.61 -6.07 -26.38
C THR A 304 -6.92 -5.61 -25.74
N GLY A 305 -8.04 -6.07 -26.25
CA GLY A 305 -9.35 -5.73 -25.71
C GLY A 305 -9.91 -4.41 -26.25
N ARG A 306 -10.64 -3.68 -25.41
CA ARG A 306 -11.39 -2.49 -25.84
C ARG A 306 -10.50 -1.25 -25.88
N VAL A 307 -10.60 -0.45 -26.93
CA VAL A 307 -9.82 0.78 -27.14
C VAL A 307 -10.09 1.82 -26.04
N ASP A 308 -11.30 1.89 -25.50
CA ASP A 308 -11.69 2.81 -24.44
C ASP A 308 -11.02 2.49 -23.08
N ASN A 309 -10.29 1.36 -22.98
CA ASN A 309 -9.43 1.04 -21.86
C ASN A 309 -8.01 1.62 -21.97
N TYR A 310 -7.72 2.36 -23.02
CA TYR A 310 -6.39 2.92 -23.26
C TYR A 310 -6.40 4.44 -23.40
N ILE A 311 -5.24 5.01 -23.15
CA ILE A 311 -4.90 6.40 -23.43
C ILE A 311 -3.73 6.38 -24.40
N GLN A 312 -3.85 7.06 -25.52
CA GLN A 312 -2.75 7.33 -26.43
C GLN A 312 -2.10 8.67 -26.07
N VAL A 313 -0.80 8.68 -25.96
CA VAL A 313 0.01 9.89 -25.73
C VAL A 313 1.08 9.94 -26.79
N GLN A 314 1.05 10.97 -27.64
CA GLN A 314 2.15 11.29 -28.56
C GLN A 314 3.18 12.11 -27.82
N LEU A 315 4.43 11.68 -27.87
CA LEU A 315 5.56 12.30 -27.18
C LEU A 315 6.32 13.25 -28.10
N SER A 316 6.92 14.28 -27.51
CA SER A 316 7.85 15.16 -28.21
C SER A 316 9.06 14.38 -28.76
N PRO A 317 9.77 14.88 -29.79
CA PRO A 317 10.93 14.21 -30.36
C PRO A 317 12.09 14.01 -29.37
N ASP A 318 12.13 14.77 -28.28
CA ASP A 318 13.18 14.69 -27.26
C ASP A 318 13.08 13.42 -26.42
N ILE A 319 11.93 12.75 -26.42
CA ILE A 319 11.66 11.54 -25.64
C ILE A 319 11.40 10.36 -26.56
N SER A 320 12.10 9.26 -26.33
CA SER A 320 11.84 7.99 -27.01
C SER A 320 10.67 7.25 -26.35
N ASN A 321 9.68 6.86 -27.13
CA ASN A 321 8.59 6.01 -26.65
C ASN A 321 9.10 4.65 -26.11
N LYS A 322 10.12 4.05 -26.75
CA LYS A 322 10.79 2.83 -26.27
C LYS A 322 11.50 3.04 -24.94
N TYR A 323 12.20 4.18 -24.77
CA TYR A 323 12.81 4.51 -23.48
C TYR A 323 11.76 4.59 -22.37
N LEU A 324 10.65 5.28 -22.64
CA LEU A 324 9.58 5.44 -21.67
C LEU A 324 8.94 4.08 -21.31
N GLN A 325 8.81 3.17 -22.29
CA GLN A 325 8.37 1.80 -22.05
C GLN A 325 9.32 1.06 -21.10
N ILE A 326 10.62 1.11 -21.36
CA ILE A 326 11.65 0.49 -20.52
C ILE A 326 11.62 1.09 -19.10
N PHE A 327 11.51 2.43 -19.01
CA PHE A 327 11.43 3.10 -17.71
C PHE A 327 10.23 2.61 -16.89
N PHE A 328 9.03 2.55 -17.46
CA PHE A 328 7.85 2.07 -16.75
C PHE A 328 7.81 0.55 -16.50
N GLN A 329 8.70 -0.21 -17.11
CA GLN A 329 8.96 -1.62 -16.78
C GLN A 329 10.03 -1.76 -15.68
N SER A 330 10.76 -0.70 -15.35
CA SER A 330 11.71 -0.71 -14.24
C SER A 330 11.00 -0.66 -12.89
N THR A 331 11.69 -1.11 -11.84
CA THR A 331 11.15 -1.07 -10.46
C THR A 331 10.67 0.32 -10.05
N LEU A 332 11.42 1.38 -10.41
CA LEU A 332 11.01 2.75 -10.13
C LEU A 332 9.75 3.15 -10.92
N GLY A 333 9.73 2.87 -12.20
CA GLY A 333 8.57 3.20 -13.05
C GLY A 333 7.30 2.48 -12.65
N GLU A 334 7.39 1.20 -12.28
CA GLU A 334 6.28 0.42 -11.74
C GLU A 334 5.76 1.02 -10.42
N LEU A 335 6.66 1.38 -9.50
CA LEU A 335 6.28 2.00 -8.23
C LEU A 335 5.63 3.37 -8.42
N ILE A 336 6.10 4.19 -9.37
CA ILE A 336 5.49 5.48 -9.70
C ILE A 336 4.06 5.27 -10.21
N LEU A 337 3.83 4.34 -11.13
CA LEU A 337 2.49 4.00 -11.59
C LEU A 337 1.61 3.43 -10.46
N ASP A 338 2.15 2.54 -9.65
CA ASP A 338 1.44 1.98 -8.50
C ASP A 338 1.06 3.07 -7.48
N TYR A 339 1.95 4.03 -7.23
CA TYR A 339 1.68 5.15 -6.34
C TYR A 339 0.47 5.96 -6.80
N VAL A 340 0.44 6.34 -8.07
CA VAL A 340 -0.64 7.16 -8.61
C VAL A 340 -1.95 6.39 -8.78
N MET A 341 -1.87 5.09 -9.09
CA MET A 341 -3.03 4.21 -9.25
C MET A 341 -3.68 3.86 -7.91
N ASN A 342 -2.88 3.56 -6.87
CA ASN A 342 -3.39 3.21 -5.55
C ASN A 342 -3.92 4.40 -4.75
N SER A 343 -3.74 5.62 -5.24
CA SER A 343 -4.35 6.82 -4.67
C SER A 343 -5.87 6.90 -4.94
N MET A 344 -6.43 5.98 -5.71
CA MET A 344 -7.84 5.98 -6.12
C MET A 344 -8.57 4.69 -5.72
N PHE A 345 -9.88 4.81 -5.51
CA PHE A 345 -10.75 3.66 -5.19
C PHE A 345 -10.83 2.63 -6.32
N ILE A 346 -10.97 3.12 -7.55
CA ILE A 346 -10.82 2.30 -8.75
C ILE A 346 -9.51 2.75 -9.38
N PRO A 347 -8.47 1.88 -9.40
CA PRO A 347 -7.22 2.21 -10.07
C PRO A 347 -7.48 2.60 -11.51
N ARG A 348 -7.40 3.88 -11.80
CA ARG A 348 -7.70 4.43 -13.13
C ARG A 348 -6.74 5.58 -13.44
N LEU A 349 -5.99 5.44 -14.51
CA LEU A 349 -5.20 6.53 -15.05
C LEU A 349 -6.10 7.51 -15.80
N ASP A 350 -5.88 8.80 -15.55
CA ASP A 350 -6.46 9.90 -16.31
C ASP A 350 -5.41 10.95 -16.68
N ARG A 351 -5.84 11.98 -17.39
CA ARG A 351 -4.96 13.03 -17.87
C ARG A 351 -4.26 13.78 -16.72
N GLU A 352 -5.00 14.18 -15.70
CA GLU A 352 -4.48 14.99 -14.60
C GLU A 352 -3.40 14.23 -13.85
N ILE A 353 -3.61 12.93 -13.62
CA ILE A 353 -2.65 12.06 -12.94
C ILE A 353 -1.38 11.89 -13.77
N LEU A 354 -1.50 11.52 -15.05
CA LEU A 354 -0.33 11.34 -15.91
C LEU A 354 0.47 12.63 -16.05
N PHE A 355 -0.20 13.77 -16.21
CA PHE A 355 0.45 15.07 -16.38
C PHE A 355 1.12 15.56 -15.10
N SER A 356 0.71 15.04 -13.93
CA SER A 356 1.32 15.36 -12.64
C SER A 356 2.61 14.60 -12.34
N LEU A 357 3.00 13.62 -13.16
CA LEU A 357 4.21 12.84 -12.95
C LEU A 357 5.46 13.66 -13.23
N ASP A 358 6.43 13.57 -12.34
CA ASP A 358 7.79 14.00 -12.56
C ASP A 358 8.64 12.76 -12.81
N LEU A 359 9.31 12.71 -13.97
CA LEU A 359 10.04 11.54 -14.44
C LEU A 359 11.52 11.87 -14.63
N PRO A 360 12.44 10.97 -14.26
CA PRO A 360 13.86 11.15 -14.54
C PRO A 360 14.13 10.88 -16.02
N ILE A 361 14.23 11.95 -16.82
CA ILE A 361 14.42 11.84 -18.26
C ILE A 361 15.85 12.25 -18.61
N PRO A 362 16.69 11.30 -19.06
CA PRO A 362 18.05 11.59 -19.52
C PRO A 362 18.05 12.24 -20.90
N SER A 363 19.23 12.69 -21.35
CA SER A 363 19.40 13.20 -22.73
C SER A 363 19.05 12.13 -23.76
N ARG A 364 18.61 12.54 -24.96
CA ARG A 364 18.20 11.61 -26.02
C ARG A 364 19.29 10.59 -26.35
N SER A 365 20.57 10.97 -26.36
CA SER A 365 21.68 10.04 -26.59
C SER A 365 21.74 8.92 -25.53
N ILE A 366 21.50 9.24 -24.26
CA ILE A 366 21.45 8.24 -23.19
C ILE A 366 20.21 7.35 -23.33
N GLN A 367 19.07 7.92 -23.69
CA GLN A 367 17.85 7.14 -23.96
C GLN A 367 18.08 6.11 -25.06
N ASP A 368 18.72 6.53 -26.18
CA ASP A 368 19.01 5.63 -27.29
C ASP A 368 20.00 4.52 -26.89
N GLN A 369 20.98 4.81 -26.03
CA GLN A 369 21.87 3.79 -25.47
C GLN A 369 21.12 2.79 -24.57
N ILE A 370 20.18 3.25 -23.74
CA ILE A 370 19.35 2.39 -22.88
C ILE A 370 18.48 1.47 -23.75
N VAL A 371 17.84 2.03 -24.78
CA VAL A 371 17.00 1.27 -25.72
C VAL A 371 17.84 0.19 -26.43
N LEU A 372 19.00 0.57 -26.98
CA LEU A 372 19.89 -0.38 -27.65
C LEU A 372 20.37 -1.50 -26.71
N THR A 373 20.67 -1.15 -25.46
CA THR A 373 21.08 -2.14 -24.45
C THR A 373 19.93 -3.09 -24.11
N SER A 374 18.71 -2.58 -23.93
CA SER A 374 17.52 -3.41 -23.69
C SER A 374 17.23 -4.37 -24.86
N GLU A 375 17.31 -3.87 -26.09
CA GLU A 375 17.13 -4.72 -27.28
C GLU A 375 18.19 -5.86 -27.36
N ARG A 376 19.43 -5.57 -26.94
CA ARG A 376 20.48 -6.60 -26.84
C ARG A 376 20.18 -7.62 -25.75
N TYR A 377 19.64 -7.21 -24.60
CA TYR A 377 19.21 -8.15 -23.57
C TYR A 377 18.09 -9.06 -24.05
N GLU A 378 17.09 -8.54 -24.72
CA GLU A 378 16.01 -9.37 -25.30
C GLU A 378 16.55 -10.40 -26.31
N LEU A 379 17.53 -10.02 -27.13
CA LEU A 379 18.16 -10.95 -28.05
C LEU A 379 18.92 -12.06 -27.30
N LEU A 380 19.62 -11.74 -26.21
CA LEU A 380 20.31 -12.72 -25.37
C LEU A 380 19.34 -13.66 -24.68
N GLU A 381 18.25 -13.15 -24.14
CA GLU A 381 17.19 -13.97 -23.51
C GLU A 381 16.58 -14.98 -24.52
N ASN A 382 16.29 -14.51 -25.74
CA ASN A 382 15.77 -15.36 -26.80
C ASN A 382 16.79 -16.43 -27.20
N GLU A 383 18.08 -16.10 -27.27
CA GLU A 383 19.13 -17.09 -27.58
C GLU A 383 19.26 -18.13 -26.45
N ILE A 384 19.24 -17.69 -25.17
CA ILE A 384 19.23 -18.57 -23.99
C ILE A 384 18.00 -19.49 -24.02
N HIS A 385 16.83 -18.94 -24.33
CA HIS A 385 15.61 -19.74 -24.44
C HIS A 385 15.72 -20.78 -25.55
N THR A 386 16.26 -20.39 -26.69
CA THR A 386 16.49 -21.30 -27.84
C THR A 386 17.46 -22.39 -27.47
N MET A 387 18.57 -22.08 -26.79
CA MET A 387 19.53 -23.08 -26.33
C MET A 387 18.93 -24.04 -25.32
N LYS A 388 18.14 -23.54 -24.34
CA LYS A 388 17.40 -24.41 -23.41
C LYS A 388 16.47 -25.39 -24.12
N LYS A 389 15.77 -24.93 -25.16
CA LYS A 389 14.90 -25.75 -25.98
C LYS A 389 15.70 -26.81 -26.77
N GLN A 390 16.84 -26.42 -27.34
CA GLN A 390 17.71 -27.35 -28.05
C GLN A 390 18.26 -28.48 -27.16
N ILE A 391 18.71 -28.14 -25.94
CA ILE A 391 19.18 -29.15 -24.96
C ILE A 391 18.04 -30.06 -24.54
N SER A 392 16.81 -29.52 -24.35
CA SER A 392 15.67 -30.38 -24.00
C SER A 392 15.30 -31.39 -25.09
N LEU A 393 15.56 -31.06 -26.36
CA LEU A 393 15.32 -31.92 -27.50
C LEU A 393 16.51 -32.89 -27.80
N ASN A 394 17.74 -32.42 -27.56
CA ASN A 394 18.99 -33.16 -27.78
C ASN A 394 20.01 -32.81 -26.68
N PRO A 395 19.97 -33.53 -25.53
CA PRO A 395 20.87 -33.27 -24.39
C PRO A 395 22.37 -33.47 -24.70
N GLN A 396 22.69 -34.11 -25.81
CA GLN A 396 24.08 -34.41 -26.23
C GLN A 396 24.58 -33.43 -27.31
N SER A 397 23.88 -32.31 -27.56
CA SER A 397 24.31 -31.30 -28.53
C SER A 397 25.59 -30.62 -28.09
N ILE A 398 26.75 -31.09 -28.57
CA ILE A 398 28.08 -30.54 -28.25
C ILE A 398 28.13 -29.04 -28.59
N SER A 399 27.64 -28.62 -29.75
CA SER A 399 27.66 -27.22 -30.17
C SER A 399 26.85 -26.29 -29.27
N THR A 400 25.78 -26.78 -28.64
CA THR A 400 24.99 -26.02 -27.70
C THR A 400 25.70 -25.91 -26.34
N LEU A 401 26.34 -26.98 -25.90
CA LEU A 401 27.15 -27.01 -24.68
C LEU A 401 28.34 -26.03 -24.78
N GLU A 402 29.09 -26.07 -25.88
CA GLU A 402 30.22 -25.16 -26.12
C GLU A 402 29.82 -23.71 -26.14
N LYS A 403 28.65 -23.33 -26.69
CA LYS A 403 28.12 -21.98 -26.65
C LYS A 403 27.81 -21.55 -25.23
N ILE A 404 27.19 -22.41 -24.40
CA ILE A 404 26.88 -22.12 -23.01
C ILE A 404 28.16 -21.95 -22.19
N ASP A 405 29.13 -22.82 -22.36
CA ASP A 405 30.41 -22.74 -21.67
C ASP A 405 31.13 -21.42 -21.99
N SER A 406 31.15 -21.01 -23.26
CA SER A 406 31.71 -19.73 -23.68
C SER A 406 30.99 -18.53 -23.04
N MET A 407 29.65 -18.57 -22.93
CA MET A 407 28.89 -17.51 -22.25
C MET A 407 29.18 -17.48 -20.76
N LEU A 408 29.32 -18.64 -20.11
CA LEU A 408 29.66 -18.75 -18.69
C LEU A 408 31.06 -18.25 -18.40
N GLU A 409 32.05 -18.54 -19.27
CA GLU A 409 33.42 -18.00 -19.17
C GLU A 409 33.44 -16.47 -19.22
N ILE A 410 32.73 -15.87 -20.18
CA ILE A 410 32.59 -14.41 -20.29
C ILE A 410 31.94 -13.84 -19.01
N SER A 411 30.87 -14.47 -18.54
CA SER A 411 30.19 -14.03 -17.33
C SER A 411 31.06 -14.20 -16.07
N SER A 412 31.86 -15.26 -15.97
CA SER A 412 32.75 -15.50 -14.84
C SER A 412 33.97 -14.58 -14.80
N SER A 413 34.31 -13.97 -15.92
CA SER A 413 35.41 -12.99 -16.02
C SER A 413 35.08 -11.63 -15.38
N LEU A 414 33.80 -11.39 -15.02
CA LEU A 414 33.44 -10.21 -14.24
C LEU A 414 34.11 -10.27 -12.85
N SER A 415 34.75 -9.17 -12.43
CA SER A 415 35.36 -9.10 -11.13
C SER A 415 34.33 -9.32 -10.01
N GLU A 416 34.73 -9.85 -8.87
CA GLU A 416 33.83 -10.01 -7.71
C GLU A 416 33.23 -8.65 -7.30
N GLY A 417 34.03 -7.58 -7.40
CA GLY A 417 33.55 -6.22 -7.12
C GLY A 417 32.43 -5.77 -8.07
N ASP A 418 32.51 -6.17 -9.37
CA ASP A 418 31.46 -5.83 -10.33
C ASP A 418 30.19 -6.69 -10.11
N LYS A 419 30.36 -7.92 -9.65
CA LYS A 419 29.22 -8.76 -9.20
C LYS A 419 28.51 -8.15 -8.01
N ILE A 420 29.25 -7.72 -6.98
CA ILE A 420 28.68 -7.04 -5.82
C ILE A 420 28.00 -5.73 -6.22
N LYS A 421 28.63 -4.90 -7.07
CA LYS A 421 28.00 -3.67 -7.58
C LYS A 421 26.70 -3.96 -8.32
N SER A 422 26.68 -5.01 -9.14
CA SER A 422 25.49 -5.39 -9.87
C SER A 422 24.35 -5.85 -8.93
N LEU A 423 24.67 -6.58 -7.86
CA LEU A 423 23.69 -6.92 -6.83
C LEU A 423 23.15 -5.69 -6.10
N ILE A 424 24.04 -4.76 -5.74
CA ILE A 424 23.63 -3.48 -5.10
C ILE A 424 22.71 -2.67 -6.01
N LEU A 425 22.97 -2.66 -7.32
CA LEU A 425 22.11 -1.98 -8.30
C LEU A 425 20.71 -2.62 -8.41
N GLN A 426 20.56 -3.91 -8.14
CA GLN A 426 19.26 -4.59 -8.15
C GLN A 426 18.38 -4.15 -6.96
N GLY A 427 18.99 -3.72 -5.85
CA GLY A 427 18.28 -3.43 -4.60
C GLY A 427 17.84 -4.68 -3.84
N GLU A 428 17.32 -4.46 -2.65
CA GLU A 428 16.79 -5.54 -1.80
C GLU A 428 15.61 -6.26 -2.46
N SER A 429 15.55 -7.58 -2.27
CA SER A 429 14.53 -8.45 -2.84
C SER A 429 14.27 -9.64 -1.90
N LYS A 430 13.46 -10.61 -2.33
CA LYS A 430 13.19 -11.83 -1.54
C LYS A 430 14.45 -12.64 -1.18
N ASN A 431 15.50 -12.51 -1.97
CA ASN A 431 16.74 -13.26 -1.86
C ASN A 431 18.00 -12.38 -1.81
N LEU A 432 17.84 -11.06 -1.62
CA LEU A 432 18.93 -10.11 -1.49
C LEU A 432 18.58 -9.08 -0.43
N GLU A 433 19.40 -8.98 0.62
CA GLU A 433 19.21 -8.06 1.74
C GLU A 433 20.50 -7.30 2.01
N PHE A 434 20.37 -6.02 2.40
CA PHE A 434 21.49 -5.15 2.78
C PHE A 434 21.48 -4.89 4.27
N LYS A 435 22.67 -4.86 4.87
CA LYS A 435 22.85 -4.44 6.25
C LYS A 435 24.08 -3.54 6.33
N GLN A 436 23.91 -2.38 6.91
CA GLN A 436 24.98 -1.40 7.02
C GLN A 436 26.11 -1.89 7.94
N THR A 437 25.77 -2.67 8.97
CA THR A 437 26.74 -3.25 9.92
C THR A 437 26.26 -4.62 10.36
N PHE A 438 27.16 -5.45 10.87
CA PHE A 438 26.82 -6.76 11.43
C PHE A 438 26.54 -6.70 12.94
N GLN A 439 27.30 -5.90 13.69
CA GLN A 439 27.23 -5.85 15.15
C GLN A 439 27.18 -4.43 15.72
N HIS A 440 27.67 -3.42 15.02
CA HIS A 440 27.80 -2.08 15.54
C HIS A 440 26.61 -1.17 15.21
N CYS A 441 26.10 -0.49 16.22
CA CYS A 441 25.14 0.58 16.02
C CYS A 441 25.86 1.85 15.57
N ILE A 442 25.50 2.38 14.41
CA ILE A 442 26.12 3.58 13.84
C ILE A 442 25.91 4.81 14.73
N LYS A 443 24.76 4.90 15.40
CA LYS A 443 24.44 6.02 16.29
C LYS A 443 25.21 5.97 17.59
N SER A 444 25.25 4.80 18.25
CA SER A 444 25.92 4.63 19.55
C SER A 444 27.40 4.30 19.44
N LYS A 445 27.88 3.92 18.25
CA LYS A 445 29.24 3.40 17.98
C LYS A 445 29.63 2.24 18.91
N LYS A 446 28.65 1.46 19.36
CA LYS A 446 28.86 0.31 20.26
C LYS A 446 28.29 -0.95 19.62
N LYS A 447 28.78 -2.09 20.08
CA LYS A 447 28.18 -3.39 19.71
C LYS A 447 26.82 -3.53 20.36
N GLU A 448 25.82 -3.84 19.52
CA GLU A 448 24.43 -3.95 19.93
C GLU A 448 23.88 -5.29 19.46
N LYS A 449 23.47 -6.12 20.40
CA LYS A 449 23.01 -7.49 20.15
C LYS A 449 21.82 -7.55 19.18
N TYR A 450 20.93 -6.56 19.18
CA TYR A 450 19.77 -6.54 18.31
C TYR A 450 20.13 -6.42 16.81
N ILE A 451 21.29 -5.82 16.47
CA ILE A 451 21.78 -5.70 15.10
C ILE A 451 22.24 -7.08 14.60
N GLU A 452 23.01 -7.77 15.43
CA GLU A 452 23.43 -9.16 15.15
C GLU A 452 22.21 -10.07 14.99
N GLU A 453 21.23 -9.98 15.90
CA GLU A 453 19.98 -10.74 15.80
C GLU A 453 19.18 -10.45 14.52
N SER A 454 19.22 -9.21 14.03
CA SER A 454 18.59 -8.82 12.76
C SER A 454 19.28 -9.52 11.58
N CYS A 455 20.60 -9.54 11.53
CA CYS A 455 21.35 -10.25 10.49
C CYS A 455 21.09 -11.76 10.55
N LEU A 456 21.08 -12.33 11.75
CA LEU A 456 20.79 -13.76 11.94
C LEU A 456 19.36 -14.12 11.50
N LYS A 457 18.38 -13.27 11.76
CA LYS A 457 17.00 -13.48 11.28
C LYS A 457 16.94 -13.52 9.76
N THR A 458 17.65 -12.64 9.07
CA THR A 458 17.75 -12.66 7.60
C THR A 458 18.36 -13.96 7.11
N ILE A 459 19.48 -14.40 7.71
CA ILE A 459 20.15 -15.65 7.36
C ILE A 459 19.19 -16.85 7.56
N VAL A 460 18.50 -16.90 8.69
CA VAL A 460 17.51 -17.97 8.96
C VAL A 460 16.36 -17.90 7.95
N GLY A 461 15.92 -16.73 7.57
CA GLY A 461 14.90 -16.54 6.52
C GLY A 461 15.37 -17.14 5.19
N PHE A 462 16.60 -16.85 4.77
CA PHE A 462 17.18 -17.39 3.54
C PHE A 462 17.37 -18.92 3.60
N LEU A 463 17.78 -19.46 4.75
CA LEU A 463 17.94 -20.91 4.93
C LEU A 463 16.60 -21.67 4.88
N ASN A 464 15.50 -21.01 5.19
CA ASN A 464 14.15 -21.60 5.15
C ASN A 464 13.41 -21.36 3.83
N THR A 465 14.07 -20.75 2.85
CA THR A 465 13.54 -20.47 1.51
C THR A 465 14.46 -21.00 0.42
N GLU A 466 14.45 -20.39 -0.74
CA GLU A 466 15.32 -20.73 -1.88
C GLU A 466 16.79 -20.28 -1.71
N GLY A 467 17.13 -19.73 -0.56
CA GLY A 467 18.42 -19.12 -0.29
C GLY A 467 18.43 -17.61 -0.58
N GLY A 468 19.57 -16.97 -0.33
CA GLY A 468 19.72 -15.54 -0.58
C GLY A 468 21.13 -15.03 -0.34
N VAL A 469 21.34 -13.75 -0.61
CA VAL A 469 22.60 -13.04 -0.41
C VAL A 469 22.37 -11.93 0.60
N LEU A 470 23.18 -11.91 1.66
CA LEU A 470 23.22 -10.83 2.63
C LEU A 470 24.49 -10.01 2.39
N LEU A 471 24.35 -8.74 2.01
CA LEU A 471 25.45 -7.80 1.86
C LEU A 471 25.59 -6.97 3.14
N ILE A 472 26.77 -7.04 3.78
CA ILE A 472 27.09 -6.26 4.97
C ILE A 472 28.04 -5.13 4.58
N GLY A 473 27.85 -3.94 5.16
CA GLY A 473 28.57 -2.74 4.76
C GLY A 473 27.87 -1.95 3.65
N VAL A 474 26.61 -2.25 3.38
CA VAL A 474 25.78 -1.58 2.38
C VAL A 474 24.52 -1.03 3.05
N GLU A 475 24.19 0.21 2.76
CA GLU A 475 22.95 0.84 3.21
C GLU A 475 21.76 0.43 2.30
N ASP A 476 20.53 0.54 2.81
CA ASP A 476 19.31 0.32 2.03
C ASP A 476 19.26 1.22 0.78
N SER A 477 19.93 2.37 0.81
CA SER A 477 20.09 3.29 -0.33
C SER A 477 21.03 2.78 -1.43
N GLY A 478 21.78 1.71 -1.17
CA GLY A 478 22.84 1.21 -2.03
C GLY A 478 24.19 1.93 -1.86
N LEU A 479 24.31 2.85 -0.91
CA LEU A 479 25.61 3.42 -0.53
C LEU A 479 26.46 2.35 0.15
N ILE A 480 27.78 2.41 -0.07
CA ILE A 480 28.75 1.43 0.46
C ILE A 480 29.66 2.13 1.47
N PRO A 481 29.24 2.33 2.73
CA PRO A 481 30.11 2.86 3.76
C PRO A 481 31.23 1.89 4.15
N GLY A 482 31.04 0.59 3.85
CA GLY A 482 31.97 -0.47 4.25
C GLY A 482 31.86 -0.85 5.73
N ILE A 483 32.72 -1.76 6.16
CA ILE A 483 32.75 -2.32 7.53
C ILE A 483 33.99 -1.93 8.32
N ASN A 484 34.62 -0.79 7.99
CA ASN A 484 35.90 -0.36 8.57
C ASN A 484 35.88 -0.10 10.10
N SER A 485 34.73 -0.20 10.73
CA SER A 485 34.51 0.03 12.16
C SER A 485 34.12 -1.22 12.94
N GLU A 486 34.13 -2.40 12.34
CA GLU A 486 33.76 -3.66 13.02
C GLU A 486 34.94 -4.49 13.48
#